data_ea2ca865b5949f2bf28a8a8ab7fc580c
#
_entry.id   ea2ca865b5949f2bf28a8a8ab7fc580c
#
_cell.length_a   1.000
_cell.length_b   1.000
_cell.length_c   1.000
_cell.angle_alpha   90.00
_cell.angle_beta   90.00
_cell.angle_gamma   90.00
#
_symmetry.space_group_name_H-M   'P 1'
#
loop_
_entity.id
_entity.type
_entity.pdbx_description
1 polymer ?
#
loop_
_entity_poly.entity_id
_entity_poly.type
_entity_poly.pdbx_seq_one_letter_code
_entity_poly.pdbx_strand_id
1 'polypeptide(L)'
;LLDGAGVPYVLTEAETVCGGITKNTTAKITIQHGLIYDKLLRRFGIGRAGQYLCAQKAALQKYRELCSGMDCDFEEKDAYVYALEEQRKLEQELSAMERLGFHGDFVEHLPLPFPVAGAVRVHNQAQFHPLKFVCCLAKGLHIYEHTPVRELIGTTAVTDSGKVAAKAVIVATHFPFLNKHGSYFLKLYQHRSYVIALENAPDVDGMYVDEAQEGMSFRNARDLLLVGGGGHRTGKRGGAWRELREFARRYYPGATEKYQWATQDCMSLDGVPYIGPYSSSTSNLYVATGFNKWGMTSSMVSAMLLSDLVQGKTNPFAEVFSPSRTVLRPQLVVNGFEAAVGLLAPTTKRCPHMGCALKWNSQEHTWDCPCHGSRFTKKGKCIDNPATGDLTSC
;
A
#
# COMPACT_ATOMS: atom_id res chain seq x y z
N LEU A 1 -6.22 -18.44 -1.72
CA LEU A 1 -6.59 -18.84 -3.09
C LEU A 1 -5.79 -20.06 -3.56
N LEU A 2 -4.46 -20.10 -3.39
CA LEU A 2 -3.64 -21.26 -3.75
C LEU A 2 -4.10 -22.52 -2.99
N ASP A 3 -4.34 -22.38 -1.69
CA ASP A 3 -4.85 -23.44 -0.84
C ASP A 3 -6.19 -23.98 -1.36
N GLY A 4 -7.16 -23.08 -1.57
CA GLY A 4 -8.47 -23.44 -2.13
C GLY A 4 -8.43 -23.99 -3.57
N ALA A 5 -7.33 -23.78 -4.30
CA ALA A 5 -7.08 -24.36 -5.62
C ALA A 5 -6.32 -25.70 -5.56
N GLY A 6 -5.98 -26.20 -4.37
CA GLY A 6 -5.20 -27.43 -4.18
C GLY A 6 -3.74 -27.31 -4.65
N VAL A 7 -3.21 -26.11 -4.78
CA VAL A 7 -1.81 -25.87 -5.15
C VAL A 7 -0.94 -25.99 -3.91
N PRO A 8 0.02 -26.92 -3.85
CA PRO A 8 0.95 -27.01 -2.73
C PRO A 8 1.79 -25.74 -2.59
N TYR A 9 1.87 -25.20 -1.38
CA TYR A 9 2.64 -23.99 -1.09
C TYR A 9 3.27 -24.01 0.30
N VAL A 10 4.25 -23.16 0.49
CA VAL A 10 4.81 -22.75 1.79
C VAL A 10 4.80 -21.24 1.84
N LEU A 11 4.32 -20.66 2.93
CA LEU A 11 4.40 -19.24 3.19
C LEU A 11 5.42 -19.00 4.31
N THR A 12 6.43 -18.18 4.03
CA THR A 12 7.40 -17.73 5.03
C THR A 12 7.14 -16.26 5.38
N GLU A 13 7.10 -15.94 6.65
CA GLU A 13 6.95 -14.59 7.19
C GLU A 13 8.17 -14.26 8.08
N ALA A 14 8.75 -13.08 7.86
CA ALA A 14 9.97 -12.70 8.58
C ALA A 14 9.75 -12.51 10.09
N GLU A 15 8.60 -11.99 10.47
CA GLU A 15 8.21 -11.75 11.87
C GLU A 15 6.99 -12.62 12.21
N THR A 16 5.85 -12.01 12.48
CA THR A 16 4.57 -12.68 12.72
C THR A 16 3.55 -12.27 11.66
N VAL A 17 2.55 -13.09 11.43
CA VAL A 17 1.43 -12.78 10.52
C VAL A 17 0.87 -11.40 10.87
N CYS A 18 0.73 -10.54 9.87
CA CYS A 18 0.34 -9.14 10.02
C CYS A 18 1.30 -8.27 10.83
N GLY A 19 2.47 -8.74 11.21
CA GLY A 19 3.46 -7.98 12.01
C GLY A 19 3.94 -6.67 11.37
N GLY A 20 3.88 -6.59 10.03
CA GLY A 20 4.28 -5.43 9.24
C GLY A 20 3.16 -4.40 9.00
N ILE A 21 2.98 -4.04 7.73
CA ILE A 21 2.09 -2.95 7.28
C ILE A 21 0.60 -3.28 7.47
N THR A 22 0.22 -4.55 7.39
CA THR A 22 -1.19 -4.97 7.44
C THR A 22 -1.89 -4.56 8.73
N LYS A 23 -1.22 -4.62 9.89
CA LYS A 23 -1.80 -4.18 11.16
C LYS A 23 -2.00 -2.66 11.27
N ASN A 24 -1.30 -1.89 10.44
CA ASN A 24 -1.25 -0.43 10.50
C ASN A 24 -2.16 0.24 9.45
N THR A 25 -2.85 -0.53 8.61
CA THR A 25 -3.76 0.02 7.59
C THR A 25 -5.06 0.53 8.21
N THR A 26 -5.63 1.59 7.62
CA THR A 26 -7.01 2.01 7.91
C THR A 26 -8.05 1.14 7.20
N ALA A 27 -7.65 0.18 6.39
CA ALA A 27 -8.44 -0.88 5.77
C ALA A 27 -9.71 -0.42 5.04
N LYS A 28 -9.58 0.58 4.18
CA LYS A 28 -10.59 0.95 3.20
C LYS A 28 -10.52 -0.03 2.03
N ILE A 29 -11.64 -0.65 1.67
CA ILE A 29 -11.78 -1.55 0.53
C ILE A 29 -12.56 -0.81 -0.54
N THR A 30 -11.89 -0.17 -1.47
CA THR A 30 -12.52 0.67 -2.48
C THR A 30 -11.87 0.48 -3.85
N ILE A 31 -12.65 0.66 -4.90
CA ILE A 31 -12.17 0.70 -6.29
C ILE A 31 -11.76 2.13 -6.68
N GLN A 32 -12.05 3.12 -5.84
CA GLN A 32 -11.67 4.52 -6.04
C GLN A 32 -10.32 4.78 -5.34
N HIS A 33 -9.26 4.86 -6.11
CA HIS A 33 -7.89 5.04 -5.62
C HIS A 33 -7.40 6.49 -5.80
N GLY A 34 -8.02 7.43 -5.09
CA GLY A 34 -7.90 8.85 -5.38
C GLY A 34 -8.54 9.19 -6.74
N LEU A 35 -8.06 10.22 -7.40
CA LEU A 35 -8.49 10.58 -8.76
C LEU A 35 -7.60 9.83 -9.79
N ILE A 36 -7.82 8.51 -9.92
CA ILE A 36 -6.94 7.66 -10.72
C ILE A 36 -7.44 7.42 -12.15
N TYR A 37 -8.75 7.40 -12.39
CA TYR A 37 -9.31 6.97 -13.68
C TYR A 37 -8.99 7.92 -14.82
N ASP A 38 -9.03 9.22 -14.58
CA ASP A 38 -8.58 10.22 -15.54
C ASP A 38 -7.08 10.04 -15.89
N LYS A 39 -6.24 9.81 -14.89
CA LYS A 39 -4.81 9.51 -15.09
C LYS A 39 -4.59 8.23 -15.89
N LEU A 40 -5.37 7.17 -15.63
CA LEU A 40 -5.27 5.90 -16.35
C LEU A 40 -5.70 6.06 -17.81
N LEU A 41 -6.82 6.74 -18.07
CA LEU A 41 -7.30 6.97 -19.43
C LEU A 41 -6.28 7.76 -20.26
N ARG A 42 -5.73 8.84 -19.71
CA ARG A 42 -4.71 9.65 -20.42
C ARG A 42 -3.42 8.88 -20.65
N ARG A 43 -3.04 7.98 -19.75
CA ARG A 43 -1.72 7.32 -19.76
C ARG A 43 -1.72 5.99 -20.49
N PHE A 44 -2.78 5.21 -20.36
CA PHE A 44 -2.85 3.83 -20.83
C PHE A 44 -3.97 3.56 -21.84
N GLY A 45 -4.84 4.55 -22.06
CA GLY A 45 -6.01 4.39 -22.91
C GLY A 45 -7.15 3.60 -22.25
N ILE A 46 -8.29 3.53 -22.93
CA ILE A 46 -9.53 2.98 -22.38
C ILE A 46 -9.44 1.48 -22.06
N GLY A 47 -8.71 0.70 -22.87
CA GLY A 47 -8.60 -0.75 -22.66
C GLY A 47 -7.93 -1.10 -21.35
N ARG A 48 -6.73 -0.57 -21.06
CA ARG A 48 -6.00 -0.84 -19.82
C ARG A 48 -6.65 -0.17 -18.60
N ALA A 49 -7.24 1.02 -18.78
CA ALA A 49 -8.00 1.66 -17.70
C ALA A 49 -9.23 0.81 -17.33
N GLY A 50 -9.92 0.22 -18.32
CA GLY A 50 -10.99 -0.74 -18.11
C GLY A 50 -10.54 -2.02 -17.41
N GLN A 51 -9.39 -2.58 -17.81
CA GLN A 51 -8.80 -3.75 -17.12
C GLN A 51 -8.53 -3.45 -15.63
N TYR A 52 -7.99 -2.27 -15.32
CA TYR A 52 -7.76 -1.85 -13.94
C TYR A 52 -9.06 -1.79 -13.15
N LEU A 53 -10.07 -1.11 -13.68
CA LEU A 53 -11.40 -1.00 -13.05
C LEU A 53 -12.03 -2.39 -12.81
N CYS A 54 -12.02 -3.26 -13.82
CA CYS A 54 -12.57 -4.61 -13.70
C CYS A 54 -11.84 -5.45 -12.63
N ALA A 55 -10.51 -5.34 -12.57
CA ALA A 55 -9.71 -6.01 -11.54
C ALA A 55 -10.08 -5.55 -10.12
N GLN A 56 -10.25 -4.24 -9.92
CA GLN A 56 -10.61 -3.69 -8.61
C GLN A 56 -12.06 -4.06 -8.23
N LYS A 57 -13.00 -4.07 -9.19
CA LYS A 57 -14.37 -4.57 -8.95
C LYS A 57 -14.37 -6.04 -8.56
N ALA A 58 -13.61 -6.87 -9.25
CA ALA A 58 -13.48 -8.30 -8.92
C ALA A 58 -12.86 -8.49 -7.52
N ALA A 59 -11.87 -7.67 -7.14
CA ALA A 59 -11.27 -7.70 -5.81
C ALA A 59 -12.27 -7.34 -4.70
N LEU A 60 -13.05 -6.27 -4.89
CA LEU A 60 -14.10 -5.86 -3.94
C LEU A 60 -15.15 -6.96 -3.79
N GLN A 61 -15.60 -7.55 -4.89
CA GLN A 61 -16.55 -8.66 -4.87
C GLN A 61 -15.97 -9.88 -4.13
N LYS A 62 -14.68 -10.20 -4.33
CA LYS A 62 -14.02 -11.29 -3.63
C LYS A 62 -13.91 -11.06 -2.12
N TYR A 63 -13.72 -9.82 -1.68
CA TYR A 63 -13.80 -9.48 -0.26
C TYR A 63 -15.20 -9.73 0.31
N ARG A 64 -16.28 -9.33 -0.38
CA ARG A 64 -17.66 -9.61 0.05
C ARG A 64 -17.90 -11.09 0.25
N GLU A 65 -17.46 -11.91 -0.74
CA GLU A 65 -17.59 -13.37 -0.68
C GLU A 65 -16.86 -13.96 0.53
N LEU A 66 -15.60 -13.56 0.74
CA LEU A 66 -14.79 -14.08 1.84
C LEU A 66 -15.30 -13.60 3.21
N CYS A 67 -15.71 -12.36 3.31
CA CYS A 67 -16.16 -11.77 4.57
C CYS A 67 -17.57 -12.22 4.97
N SER A 68 -18.39 -12.73 4.05
CA SER A 68 -19.78 -13.14 4.34
C SER A 68 -19.92 -14.22 5.42
N GLY A 69 -18.86 -15.01 5.67
CA GLY A 69 -18.83 -16.01 6.72
C GLY A 69 -17.85 -15.73 7.86
N MET A 70 -17.30 -14.49 7.95
CA MET A 70 -16.27 -14.13 8.91
C MET A 70 -16.69 -12.99 9.82
N ASP A 71 -16.43 -13.12 11.13
CA ASP A 71 -16.50 -12.00 12.06
C ASP A 71 -15.25 -11.11 11.89
N CYS A 72 -15.31 -10.18 10.94
CA CYS A 72 -14.23 -9.27 10.65
C CYS A 72 -14.66 -7.78 10.58
N ASP A 73 -15.80 -7.46 11.19
CA ASP A 73 -16.38 -6.11 11.20
C ASP A 73 -16.49 -5.54 9.76
N PHE A 74 -16.93 -6.37 8.81
CA PHE A 74 -17.13 -5.95 7.42
C PHE A 74 -18.38 -5.09 7.32
N GLU A 75 -18.22 -3.88 6.78
CA GLU A 75 -19.29 -2.90 6.60
C GLU A 75 -19.25 -2.35 5.19
N GLU A 76 -20.40 -2.30 4.53
CA GLU A 76 -20.55 -1.53 3.30
C GLU A 76 -20.67 -0.04 3.62
N LYS A 77 -19.84 0.78 2.96
CA LYS A 77 -19.78 2.23 3.13
C LYS A 77 -19.50 2.89 1.79
N ASP A 78 -20.00 4.09 1.60
CA ASP A 78 -19.62 4.92 0.46
C ASP A 78 -18.19 5.43 0.63
N ALA A 79 -17.47 5.53 -0.48
CA ALA A 79 -16.13 6.11 -0.54
C ALA A 79 -16.17 7.46 -1.24
N TYR A 80 -15.45 8.43 -0.69
CA TYR A 80 -15.39 9.79 -1.16
C TYR A 80 -13.94 10.21 -1.40
N VAL A 81 -13.66 10.78 -2.57
CA VAL A 81 -12.43 11.53 -2.80
C VAL A 81 -12.82 13.00 -2.89
N TYR A 82 -12.41 13.79 -1.89
CA TYR A 82 -12.74 15.20 -1.81
C TYR A 82 -11.55 16.07 -2.26
N ALA A 83 -11.84 17.29 -2.68
CA ALA A 83 -10.86 18.34 -2.94
C ALA A 83 -11.18 19.58 -2.09
N LEU A 84 -10.13 20.22 -1.57
CA LEU A 84 -10.29 21.46 -0.79
C LEU A 84 -10.50 22.67 -1.70
N GLU A 85 -9.87 22.72 -2.87
CA GLU A 85 -9.83 23.90 -3.72
C GLU A 85 -10.23 23.65 -5.18
N GLU A 86 -9.82 22.53 -5.79
CA GLU A 86 -9.91 22.30 -7.24
C GLU A 86 -11.06 21.38 -7.67
N GLN A 87 -12.27 21.91 -7.84
CA GLN A 87 -13.42 21.15 -8.35
C GLN A 87 -13.16 20.52 -9.74
N ARG A 88 -12.43 21.20 -10.62
CA ARG A 88 -12.15 20.73 -11.98
C ARG A 88 -11.52 19.33 -12.03
N LYS A 89 -10.69 18.97 -11.07
CA LYS A 89 -10.11 17.61 -11.02
C LYS A 89 -11.18 16.55 -10.75
N LEU A 90 -12.15 16.86 -9.92
CA LEU A 90 -13.27 15.98 -9.62
C LEU A 90 -14.15 15.75 -10.85
N GLU A 91 -14.44 16.81 -11.60
CA GLU A 91 -15.22 16.74 -12.85
C GLU A 91 -14.50 15.91 -13.92
N GLN A 92 -13.19 16.04 -14.04
CA GLN A 92 -12.36 15.24 -14.95
C GLN A 92 -12.41 13.76 -14.59
N GLU A 93 -12.36 13.44 -13.29
CA GLU A 93 -12.45 12.07 -12.81
C GLU A 93 -13.83 11.46 -13.08
N LEU A 94 -14.91 12.20 -12.80
CA LEU A 94 -16.28 11.76 -13.12
C LEU A 94 -16.46 11.48 -14.60
N SER A 95 -15.99 12.38 -15.46
CA SER A 95 -16.03 12.18 -16.92
C SER A 95 -15.21 10.94 -17.34
N ALA A 96 -14.09 10.69 -16.70
CA ALA A 96 -13.27 9.50 -16.96
C ALA A 96 -13.99 8.21 -16.51
N MET A 97 -14.63 8.24 -15.36
CA MET A 97 -15.43 7.11 -14.85
C MET A 97 -16.60 6.79 -15.77
N GLU A 98 -17.33 7.80 -16.24
CA GLU A 98 -18.43 7.63 -17.18
C GLU A 98 -17.98 6.99 -18.50
N ARG A 99 -16.85 7.43 -19.05
CA ARG A 99 -16.24 6.82 -20.25
C ARG A 99 -15.87 5.35 -20.07
N LEU A 100 -15.63 4.92 -18.83
CA LEU A 100 -15.35 3.52 -18.46
C LEU A 100 -16.63 2.73 -18.14
N GLY A 101 -17.84 3.33 -18.28
CA GLY A 101 -19.11 2.70 -17.91
C GLY A 101 -19.25 2.49 -16.40
N PHE A 102 -18.71 3.39 -15.62
CA PHE A 102 -18.74 3.37 -14.18
C PHE A 102 -19.19 4.73 -13.65
N HIS A 103 -20.21 4.74 -12.77
CA HIS A 103 -20.79 5.96 -12.27
C HIS A 103 -20.30 6.31 -10.87
N GLY A 104 -20.00 7.58 -10.67
CA GLY A 104 -19.82 8.23 -9.39
C GLY A 104 -20.66 9.49 -9.35
N ASP A 105 -20.95 9.98 -8.16
CA ASP A 105 -21.71 11.22 -7.97
C ASP A 105 -20.76 12.37 -7.60
N PHE A 106 -21.12 13.56 -8.07
CA PHE A 106 -20.57 14.78 -7.51
C PHE A 106 -21.34 15.18 -6.26
N VAL A 107 -20.62 15.43 -5.16
CA VAL A 107 -21.21 15.84 -3.88
C VAL A 107 -20.58 17.15 -3.43
N GLU A 108 -21.41 18.17 -3.19
CA GLU A 108 -20.96 19.51 -2.77
C GLU A 108 -20.70 19.60 -1.26
N HIS A 109 -21.45 18.85 -0.45
CA HIS A 109 -21.40 18.92 1.00
C HIS A 109 -21.07 17.57 1.62
N LEU A 110 -20.12 17.55 2.52
CA LEU A 110 -19.69 16.36 3.27
C LEU A 110 -19.94 16.55 4.76
N PRO A 111 -20.17 15.48 5.53
CA PRO A 111 -20.27 15.53 6.99
C PRO A 111 -18.88 15.69 7.65
N LEU A 112 -18.04 16.54 7.06
CA LEU A 112 -16.74 16.90 7.57
C LEU A 112 -16.76 18.32 8.12
N PRO A 113 -15.98 18.63 9.18
CA PRO A 113 -16.10 19.92 9.90
C PRO A 113 -15.39 21.10 9.20
N PHE A 114 -15.05 20.96 7.92
CA PHE A 114 -14.38 21.98 7.14
C PHE A 114 -14.98 22.05 5.72
N PRO A 115 -14.88 23.18 5.04
CA PRO A 115 -15.40 23.33 3.69
C PRO A 115 -14.55 22.53 2.68
N VAL A 116 -15.21 22.01 1.65
CA VAL A 116 -14.59 21.35 0.50
C VAL A 116 -15.10 22.00 -0.79
N ALA A 117 -14.32 21.93 -1.87
CA ALA A 117 -14.78 22.32 -3.20
C ALA A 117 -15.75 21.31 -3.80
N GLY A 118 -15.81 20.11 -3.23
CA GLY A 118 -16.66 19.00 -3.62
C GLY A 118 -15.98 17.66 -3.39
N ALA A 119 -16.69 16.58 -3.76
CA ALA A 119 -16.17 15.23 -3.73
C ALA A 119 -16.74 14.36 -4.85
N VAL A 120 -15.98 13.35 -5.26
CA VAL A 120 -16.48 12.22 -6.06
C VAL A 120 -16.86 11.12 -5.10
N ARG A 121 -18.13 10.73 -5.09
CA ARG A 121 -18.66 9.61 -4.30
C ARG A 121 -18.78 8.35 -5.16
N VAL A 122 -18.37 7.23 -4.59
CA VAL A 122 -18.59 5.90 -5.15
C VAL A 122 -19.33 5.05 -4.12
N HIS A 123 -20.50 4.57 -4.52
CA HIS A 123 -21.36 3.76 -3.67
C HIS A 123 -20.85 2.34 -3.47
N ASN A 124 -21.36 1.68 -2.41
CA ASN A 124 -21.19 0.25 -2.16
C ASN A 124 -19.70 -0.16 -2.13
N GLN A 125 -18.87 0.63 -1.50
CA GLN A 125 -17.51 0.26 -1.13
C GLN A 125 -17.54 -0.41 0.24
N ALA A 126 -16.41 -0.71 0.84
CA ALA A 126 -16.41 -1.39 2.13
C ALA A 126 -15.24 -0.99 3.02
N GLN A 127 -15.38 -1.29 4.28
CA GLN A 127 -14.33 -1.27 5.29
C GLN A 127 -14.43 -2.50 6.19
N PHE A 128 -13.36 -2.84 6.90
CA PHE A 128 -13.37 -3.99 7.79
C PHE A 128 -12.24 -3.91 8.83
N HIS A 129 -12.15 -4.91 9.69
CA HIS A 129 -11.04 -5.08 10.63
C HIS A 129 -9.98 -6.01 10.03
N PRO A 130 -8.83 -5.50 9.54
CA PRO A 130 -7.88 -6.28 8.75
C PRO A 130 -7.26 -7.44 9.52
N LEU A 131 -6.97 -7.27 10.82
CA LEU A 131 -6.40 -8.35 11.64
C LEU A 131 -7.39 -9.49 11.87
N LYS A 132 -8.66 -9.19 12.17
CA LYS A 132 -9.69 -10.23 12.28
C LYS A 132 -9.80 -11.03 10.99
N PHE A 133 -9.87 -10.36 9.84
CA PHE A 133 -9.93 -11.00 8.53
C PHE A 133 -8.74 -11.91 8.27
N VAL A 134 -7.51 -11.41 8.44
CA VAL A 134 -6.31 -12.22 8.17
C VAL A 134 -6.16 -13.36 9.18
N CYS A 135 -6.47 -13.14 10.47
CA CYS A 135 -6.47 -14.21 11.47
C CYS A 135 -7.47 -15.33 11.14
N CYS A 136 -8.63 -14.99 10.57
CA CYS A 136 -9.56 -16.01 10.06
C CYS A 136 -9.00 -16.77 8.86
N LEU A 137 -8.40 -16.07 7.90
CA LEU A 137 -7.79 -16.69 6.72
C LEU A 137 -6.57 -17.55 7.05
N ALA A 138 -5.78 -17.16 8.04
CA ALA A 138 -4.54 -17.84 8.40
C ALA A 138 -4.76 -19.21 9.08
N LYS A 139 -5.97 -19.47 9.58
CA LYS A 139 -6.29 -20.74 10.23
C LYS A 139 -6.14 -21.90 9.26
N GLY A 140 -5.29 -22.87 9.61
CA GLY A 140 -5.05 -24.06 8.81
C GLY A 140 -4.10 -23.88 7.62
N LEU A 141 -3.56 -22.69 7.39
CA LEU A 141 -2.58 -22.47 6.35
C LEU A 141 -1.16 -22.86 6.78
N HIS A 142 -0.33 -23.26 5.82
CA HIS A 142 1.07 -23.60 6.04
C HIS A 142 1.95 -22.36 6.09
N ILE A 143 2.02 -21.69 7.25
CA ILE A 143 2.75 -20.45 7.49
C ILE A 143 3.90 -20.71 8.46
N TYR A 144 5.09 -20.28 8.08
CA TYR A 144 6.30 -20.31 8.90
C TYR A 144 6.66 -18.88 9.30
N GLU A 145 6.29 -18.50 10.52
CA GLU A 145 6.66 -17.22 11.13
C GLU A 145 8.12 -17.21 11.57
N HIS A 146 8.67 -16.04 11.85
CA HIS A 146 10.07 -15.85 12.24
C HIS A 146 11.06 -16.52 11.28
N THR A 147 10.70 -16.57 9.98
CA THR A 147 11.45 -17.25 8.94
C THR A 147 11.80 -16.28 7.80
N PRO A 148 12.70 -15.30 8.07
CA PRO A 148 13.11 -14.33 7.06
C PRO A 148 13.88 -15.00 5.92
N VAL A 149 13.46 -14.78 4.70
CA VAL A 149 14.22 -15.16 3.50
C VAL A 149 15.33 -14.13 3.29
N ARG A 150 16.59 -14.60 3.32
CA ARG A 150 17.78 -13.76 3.16
C ARG A 150 18.23 -13.64 1.72
N GLU A 151 18.05 -14.70 0.94
CA GLU A 151 18.49 -14.78 -0.45
C GLU A 151 17.57 -15.72 -1.25
N LEU A 152 17.51 -15.49 -2.57
CA LEU A 152 16.96 -16.44 -3.53
C LEU A 152 18.07 -16.93 -4.48
N ILE A 153 18.19 -18.26 -4.62
CA ILE A 153 19.08 -18.92 -5.59
C ILE A 153 18.17 -19.68 -6.57
N GLY A 154 17.90 -19.07 -7.73
CA GLY A 154 16.86 -19.53 -8.63
C GLY A 154 15.49 -19.45 -7.96
N THR A 155 14.80 -20.58 -7.80
CA THR A 155 13.54 -20.70 -7.05
C THR A 155 13.71 -21.32 -5.66
N THR A 156 14.93 -21.32 -5.11
CA THR A 156 15.22 -21.78 -3.75
C THR A 156 15.37 -20.60 -2.81
N ALA A 157 14.47 -20.49 -1.84
CA ALA A 157 14.56 -19.51 -0.76
C ALA A 157 15.53 -20.01 0.31
N VAL A 158 16.49 -19.15 0.69
CA VAL A 158 17.48 -19.39 1.76
C VAL A 158 17.05 -18.59 2.99
N THR A 159 16.88 -19.29 4.11
CA THR A 159 16.53 -18.73 5.42
C THR A 159 17.65 -19.02 6.42
N ASP A 160 17.55 -18.42 7.62
CA ASP A 160 18.49 -18.71 8.70
C ASP A 160 18.39 -20.18 9.20
N SER A 161 17.25 -20.82 9.00
CA SER A 161 16.96 -22.20 9.47
C SER A 161 17.09 -23.27 8.39
N GLY A 162 17.29 -22.89 7.13
CA GLY A 162 17.36 -23.88 6.03
C GLY A 162 16.99 -23.31 4.67
N LYS A 163 16.70 -24.22 3.73
CA LYS A 163 16.37 -23.88 2.34
C LYS A 163 15.02 -24.47 1.94
N VAL A 164 14.24 -23.70 1.23
CA VAL A 164 12.95 -24.12 0.65
C VAL A 164 13.04 -24.05 -0.87
N ALA A 165 13.04 -25.19 -1.52
CA ALA A 165 12.99 -25.28 -2.99
C ALA A 165 11.53 -25.36 -3.45
N ALA A 166 11.18 -24.57 -4.45
CA ALA A 166 9.83 -24.53 -5.02
C ALA A 166 9.88 -24.51 -6.56
N LYS A 167 8.76 -24.86 -7.20
CA LYS A 167 8.60 -24.71 -8.65
C LYS A 167 8.44 -23.25 -9.06
N ALA A 168 7.85 -22.44 -8.19
CA ALA A 168 7.65 -21.00 -8.38
C ALA A 168 7.79 -20.27 -7.04
N VAL A 169 8.19 -19.00 -7.09
CA VAL A 169 8.31 -18.13 -5.92
C VAL A 169 7.52 -16.86 -6.15
N ILE A 170 6.73 -16.44 -5.15
CA ILE A 170 6.03 -15.15 -5.13
C ILE A 170 6.70 -14.27 -4.08
N VAL A 171 7.25 -13.14 -4.50
CA VAL A 171 7.82 -12.11 -3.63
C VAL A 171 6.73 -11.10 -3.31
N ALA A 172 6.14 -11.22 -2.11
CA ALA A 172 5.07 -10.34 -1.61
C ALA A 172 5.52 -9.58 -0.34
N THR A 173 6.77 -9.15 -0.30
CA THR A 173 7.44 -8.57 0.86
C THR A 173 7.29 -7.07 0.98
N HIS A 174 6.19 -6.50 0.49
CA HIS A 174 5.90 -5.07 0.42
C HIS A 174 6.88 -4.32 -0.50
N PHE A 175 8.14 -4.15 -0.12
CA PHE A 175 9.22 -3.75 -1.03
C PHE A 175 10.07 -4.97 -1.37
N PRO A 176 10.29 -5.30 -2.66
CA PRO A 176 11.12 -6.44 -3.05
C PRO A 176 12.58 -6.25 -2.61
N PHE A 177 13.14 -7.24 -1.91
CA PHE A 177 14.51 -7.19 -1.41
C PHE A 177 15.58 -7.68 -2.41
N LEU A 178 15.15 -8.25 -3.54
CA LEU A 178 16.03 -8.76 -4.59
C LEU A 178 16.44 -7.64 -5.54
N ASN A 179 17.72 -7.29 -5.54
CA ASN A 179 18.25 -6.19 -6.37
C ASN A 179 18.72 -6.63 -7.76
N LYS A 180 18.97 -7.92 -7.96
CA LYS A 180 19.56 -8.46 -9.21
C LYS A 180 18.65 -8.38 -10.43
N HIS A 181 17.34 -8.31 -10.25
CA HIS A 181 16.34 -8.35 -11.31
C HIS A 181 15.27 -7.28 -11.12
N GLY A 182 14.62 -6.87 -12.20
CA GLY A 182 13.44 -5.99 -12.20
C GLY A 182 13.69 -4.53 -11.83
N SER A 183 14.86 -4.17 -11.30
CA SER A 183 15.25 -2.79 -10.92
C SER A 183 14.21 -2.07 -10.04
N TYR A 184 13.63 -2.76 -9.07
CA TYR A 184 12.59 -2.21 -8.20
C TYR A 184 13.06 -1.03 -7.37
N PHE A 185 14.34 -0.96 -7.04
CA PHE A 185 14.96 0.19 -6.38
C PHE A 185 14.86 1.51 -7.17
N LEU A 186 14.68 1.45 -8.50
CA LEU A 186 14.39 2.63 -9.33
C LEU A 186 12.88 2.87 -9.50
N LYS A 187 12.08 1.80 -9.50
CA LYS A 187 10.64 1.83 -9.78
C LYS A 187 9.77 2.19 -8.58
N LEU A 188 10.32 2.10 -7.37
CA LEU A 188 9.57 2.23 -6.13
C LEU A 188 10.23 3.25 -5.20
N TYR A 189 9.40 3.87 -4.37
CA TYR A 189 9.83 4.62 -3.19
C TYR A 189 8.84 4.40 -2.06
N GLN A 190 9.21 4.72 -0.83
CA GLN A 190 8.31 4.55 0.30
C GLN A 190 7.86 5.88 0.88
N HIS A 191 6.62 5.89 1.34
CA HIS A 191 5.93 7.05 1.87
C HIS A 191 5.39 6.73 3.27
N ARG A 192 5.66 7.57 4.26
CA ARG A 192 5.10 7.46 5.61
C ARG A 192 3.72 8.10 5.65
N SER A 193 2.82 7.51 6.40
CA SER A 193 1.51 8.05 6.73
C SER A 193 1.25 7.84 8.22
N TYR A 194 0.55 8.77 8.84
CA TYR A 194 0.27 8.77 10.28
C TYR A 194 -1.22 8.71 10.52
N VAL A 195 -1.62 8.11 11.62
CA VAL A 195 -3.02 7.98 12.02
C VAL A 195 -3.16 8.28 13.51
N ILE A 196 -4.24 8.97 13.86
CA ILE A 196 -4.76 9.04 15.22
C ILE A 196 -6.18 8.48 15.25
N ALA A 197 -6.56 7.87 16.35
CA ALA A 197 -7.91 7.40 16.61
C ALA A 197 -8.53 8.22 17.74
N LEU A 198 -9.66 8.85 17.45
CA LEU A 198 -10.34 9.77 18.34
C LEU A 198 -11.61 9.14 18.92
N GLU A 199 -11.74 9.14 20.25
CA GLU A 199 -13.01 8.91 20.97
C GLU A 199 -13.81 10.21 21.06
N ASN A 200 -15.12 10.09 21.25
CA ASN A 200 -16.05 11.21 21.38
C ASN A 200 -16.04 12.13 20.13
N ALA A 201 -15.69 11.58 18.97
CA ALA A 201 -15.79 12.24 17.68
C ALA A 201 -17.06 11.74 16.95
N PRO A 202 -17.64 12.54 16.03
CA PRO A 202 -18.84 12.14 15.29
C PRO A 202 -18.57 10.93 14.38
N ASP A 203 -19.63 10.17 14.10
CA ASP A 203 -19.62 9.25 12.96
C ASP A 203 -19.77 10.06 11.67
N VAL A 204 -18.83 9.90 10.75
CA VAL A 204 -18.83 10.58 9.45
C VAL A 204 -19.54 9.77 8.36
N ASP A 205 -20.05 8.60 8.70
CA ASP A 205 -20.83 7.68 7.84
C ASP A 205 -20.28 7.52 6.40
N GLY A 206 -18.99 7.22 6.32
CA GLY A 206 -18.31 7.04 5.04
C GLY A 206 -16.81 6.95 5.16
N MET A 207 -16.16 6.75 4.02
CA MET A 207 -14.70 6.71 3.90
C MET A 207 -14.23 7.88 3.05
N TYR A 208 -13.50 8.81 3.61
CA TYR A 208 -13.07 10.05 2.97
C TYR A 208 -11.57 10.06 2.78
N VAL A 209 -11.12 10.52 1.62
CA VAL A 209 -9.70 10.70 1.29
C VAL A 209 -9.55 12.00 0.49
N ASP A 210 -8.58 12.82 0.84
CA ASP A 210 -8.22 13.99 0.06
C ASP A 210 -7.65 13.59 -1.31
N GLU A 211 -7.90 14.40 -2.34
CA GLU A 211 -7.30 14.19 -3.66
C GLU A 211 -5.77 14.40 -3.63
N ALA A 212 -5.30 15.24 -2.71
CA ALA A 212 -3.88 15.50 -2.51
C ALA A 212 -3.18 14.32 -1.82
N GLN A 213 -1.99 13.96 -2.28
CA GLN A 213 -1.24 12.80 -1.78
C GLN A 213 -0.91 12.90 -0.28
N GLU A 214 -0.72 14.11 0.24
CA GLU A 214 -0.39 14.39 1.64
C GLU A 214 -1.61 14.87 2.45
N GLY A 215 -2.79 14.88 1.81
CA GLY A 215 -4.04 15.28 2.44
C GLY A 215 -4.57 14.29 3.48
N MET A 216 -5.67 14.66 4.11
CA MET A 216 -6.23 13.89 5.21
C MET A 216 -7.26 12.85 4.75
N SER A 217 -7.42 11.81 5.55
CA SER A 217 -8.42 10.78 5.34
C SER A 217 -9.19 10.48 6.63
N PHE A 218 -10.46 10.12 6.48
CA PHE A 218 -11.37 9.88 7.60
C PHE A 218 -12.18 8.60 7.37
N ARG A 219 -12.43 7.87 8.44
CA ARG A 219 -13.48 6.84 8.54
C ARG A 219 -13.70 6.47 9.99
N ASN A 220 -14.86 5.95 10.31
CA ASN A 220 -15.07 5.37 11.63
C ASN A 220 -14.67 3.89 11.66
N ALA A 221 -14.24 3.45 12.83
CA ALA A 221 -14.03 2.06 13.20
C ALA A 221 -14.70 1.86 14.55
N ARG A 222 -15.90 1.29 14.55
CA ARG A 222 -16.79 1.29 15.72
C ARG A 222 -17.03 2.72 16.21
N ASP A 223 -16.74 3.00 17.48
CA ASP A 223 -16.88 4.28 18.19
C ASP A 223 -15.70 5.26 18.00
N LEU A 224 -14.70 4.88 17.18
CA LEU A 224 -13.52 5.70 16.96
C LEU A 224 -13.54 6.34 15.58
N LEU A 225 -13.24 7.62 15.51
CA LEU A 225 -12.90 8.29 14.25
C LEU A 225 -11.40 8.15 13.99
N LEU A 226 -11.05 7.49 12.89
CA LEU A 226 -9.67 7.40 12.42
C LEU A 226 -9.37 8.59 11.51
N VAL A 227 -8.40 9.40 11.89
CA VAL A 227 -7.89 10.53 11.11
C VAL A 227 -6.47 10.19 10.63
N GLY A 228 -6.30 10.07 9.33
CA GLY A 228 -5.02 9.81 8.69
C GLY A 228 -4.49 11.04 7.97
N GLY A 229 -3.16 11.21 7.89
CA GLY A 229 -2.53 12.34 7.22
C GLY A 229 -1.08 12.54 7.64
N GLY A 230 -0.59 13.78 7.60
CA GLY A 230 0.76 14.16 8.04
C GLY A 230 1.89 13.44 7.31
N GLY A 231 1.60 12.94 6.12
CA GLY A 231 2.47 12.04 5.38
C GLY A 231 3.69 12.73 4.76
N HIS A 232 4.70 11.93 4.44
CA HIS A 232 5.90 12.38 3.74
C HIS A 232 6.69 11.21 3.15
N ARG A 233 7.53 11.46 2.15
CA ARG A 233 8.48 10.45 1.68
C ARG A 233 9.37 10.00 2.85
N THR A 234 9.56 8.68 3.02
CA THR A 234 10.43 8.13 4.08
C THR A 234 11.82 8.77 4.06
N GLY A 235 12.36 9.13 5.23
CA GLY A 235 13.62 9.85 5.36
C GLY A 235 13.55 11.36 5.04
N LYS A 236 12.38 11.91 4.74
CA LYS A 236 12.11 13.35 4.65
C LYS A 236 11.37 13.84 5.89
N ARG A 237 11.13 15.15 5.98
CA ARG A 237 10.33 15.76 7.06
C ARG A 237 8.88 15.92 6.59
N GLY A 238 7.94 15.77 7.52
CA GLY A 238 6.51 16.01 7.32
C GLY A 238 5.83 16.42 8.60
N GLY A 239 4.49 16.60 8.55
CA GLY A 239 3.68 17.03 9.68
C GLY A 239 3.55 15.98 10.76
N ALA A 240 3.52 14.69 10.38
CA ALA A 240 3.35 13.53 11.26
C ALA A 240 2.13 13.68 12.20
N TRP A 241 2.19 13.13 13.40
CA TRP A 241 1.09 13.25 14.38
C TRP A 241 0.82 14.66 14.86
N ARG A 242 1.80 15.58 14.79
CA ARG A 242 1.60 16.97 15.18
C ARG A 242 0.51 17.63 14.33
N GLU A 243 0.57 17.45 13.03
CA GLU A 243 -0.43 17.99 12.08
C GLU A 243 -1.82 17.44 12.37
N LEU A 244 -1.94 16.12 12.61
CA LEU A 244 -3.21 15.48 12.94
C LEU A 244 -3.79 16.00 14.28
N ARG A 245 -2.95 16.23 15.29
CA ARG A 245 -3.37 16.77 16.57
C ARG A 245 -3.78 18.23 16.49
N GLU A 246 -3.10 19.03 15.65
CA GLU A 246 -3.48 20.41 15.38
C GLU A 246 -4.84 20.45 14.68
N PHE A 247 -5.05 19.57 13.70
CA PHE A 247 -6.33 19.40 13.04
C PHE A 247 -7.43 18.96 14.02
N ALA A 248 -7.19 17.92 14.83
CA ALA A 248 -8.18 17.42 15.79
C ALA A 248 -8.57 18.49 16.82
N ARG A 249 -7.61 19.24 17.36
CA ARG A 249 -7.90 20.36 18.29
C ARG A 249 -8.77 21.44 17.67
N ARG A 250 -8.58 21.70 16.38
CA ARG A 250 -9.35 22.72 15.67
C ARG A 250 -10.77 22.27 15.35
N TYR A 251 -10.94 21.07 14.87
CA TYR A 251 -12.19 20.60 14.27
C TYR A 251 -12.99 19.62 15.14
N TYR A 252 -12.34 18.98 16.09
CA TYR A 252 -12.93 18.02 17.02
C TYR A 252 -12.52 18.32 18.46
N PRO A 253 -12.78 19.54 18.98
CA PRO A 253 -12.24 19.99 20.29
C PRO A 253 -12.74 19.16 21.47
N GLY A 254 -13.88 18.44 21.34
CA GLY A 254 -14.41 17.53 22.36
C GLY A 254 -13.87 16.08 22.27
N ALA A 255 -13.11 15.75 21.21
CA ALA A 255 -12.59 14.42 21.02
C ALA A 255 -11.27 14.19 21.80
N THR A 256 -11.03 12.92 22.15
CA THR A 256 -9.82 12.50 22.87
C THR A 256 -9.04 11.51 22.02
N GLU A 257 -7.73 11.76 21.83
CA GLU A 257 -6.83 10.80 21.16
C GLU A 257 -6.66 9.55 22.05
N LYS A 258 -7.11 8.41 21.56
CA LYS A 258 -6.99 7.13 22.24
C LYS A 258 -5.80 6.31 21.75
N TYR A 259 -5.57 6.31 20.43
CA TYR A 259 -4.48 5.56 19.80
C TYR A 259 -3.80 6.40 18.73
N GLN A 260 -2.54 6.08 18.49
CA GLN A 260 -1.77 6.61 17.37
C GLN A 260 -0.86 5.52 16.79
N TRP A 261 -0.66 5.57 15.49
CA TRP A 261 0.32 4.72 14.81
C TRP A 261 0.77 5.34 13.50
N ALA A 262 1.78 4.76 12.89
CA ALA A 262 2.24 5.14 11.58
C ALA A 262 2.35 3.91 10.68
N THR A 263 2.19 4.12 9.39
CA THR A 263 2.34 3.10 8.37
C THR A 263 3.32 3.54 7.29
N GLN A 264 3.76 2.62 6.46
CA GLN A 264 4.64 2.88 5.34
C GLN A 264 4.05 2.27 4.09
N ASP A 265 3.93 3.07 3.03
CA ASP A 265 3.34 2.64 1.77
C ASP A 265 4.40 2.56 0.67
N CYS A 266 4.39 1.48 -0.09
CA CYS A 266 5.23 1.31 -1.26
C CYS A 266 4.56 1.93 -2.48
N MET A 267 5.18 2.96 -3.04
CA MET A 267 4.66 3.78 -4.12
C MET A 267 5.33 3.39 -5.44
N SER A 268 4.53 3.15 -6.48
CA SER A 268 5.01 2.92 -7.84
C SER A 268 5.18 4.23 -8.62
N LEU A 269 5.89 4.18 -9.75
CA LEU A 269 6.15 5.37 -10.58
C LEU A 269 4.91 5.98 -11.23
N ASP A 270 3.86 5.21 -11.37
CA ASP A 270 2.67 5.58 -12.17
C ASP A 270 1.34 5.44 -11.44
N GLY A 271 1.38 5.07 -10.16
CA GLY A 271 0.19 4.87 -9.33
C GLY A 271 -0.49 3.52 -9.54
N VAL A 272 0.04 2.64 -10.40
CA VAL A 272 -0.47 1.28 -10.61
C VAL A 272 0.47 0.27 -9.96
N PRO A 273 -0.03 -0.73 -9.20
CA PRO A 273 0.80 -1.80 -8.65
C PRO A 273 1.61 -2.57 -9.69
N TYR A 274 2.73 -3.16 -9.27
CA TYR A 274 3.49 -4.13 -10.06
C TYR A 274 3.10 -5.53 -9.58
N ILE A 275 2.39 -6.28 -10.43
CA ILE A 275 1.91 -7.65 -10.11
C ILE A 275 2.14 -8.53 -11.34
N GLY A 276 2.89 -9.62 -11.19
CA GLY A 276 3.17 -10.54 -12.30
C GLY A 276 4.57 -11.13 -12.26
N PRO A 277 5.12 -11.57 -13.42
CA PRO A 277 6.51 -12.03 -13.51
C PRO A 277 7.48 -10.97 -13.01
N TYR A 278 8.46 -11.37 -12.20
CA TYR A 278 9.38 -10.45 -11.53
C TYR A 278 10.16 -9.57 -12.51
N SER A 279 10.61 -10.17 -13.59
CA SER A 279 11.22 -9.49 -14.73
C SER A 279 11.04 -10.33 -16.00
N SER A 280 11.35 -9.76 -17.17
CA SER A 280 11.32 -10.48 -18.44
C SER A 280 12.38 -11.60 -18.53
N SER A 281 13.40 -11.58 -17.67
CA SER A 281 14.50 -12.56 -17.64
C SER A 281 14.37 -13.62 -16.55
N THR A 282 13.30 -13.58 -15.74
CA THR A 282 13.10 -14.54 -14.64
C THR A 282 11.89 -15.42 -14.93
N SER A 283 12.11 -16.73 -15.02
CA SER A 283 11.04 -17.73 -15.07
C SER A 283 10.63 -18.15 -13.65
N ASN A 284 9.33 -18.38 -13.45
CA ASN A 284 8.78 -18.88 -12.19
C ASN A 284 9.08 -18.02 -10.94
N LEU A 285 9.46 -16.77 -11.13
CA LEU A 285 9.59 -15.79 -10.08
C LEU A 285 8.58 -14.66 -10.33
N TYR A 286 7.74 -14.38 -9.33
CA TYR A 286 6.65 -13.43 -9.39
C TYR A 286 6.76 -12.39 -8.30
N VAL A 287 6.06 -11.27 -8.47
CA VAL A 287 6.06 -10.15 -7.50
C VAL A 287 4.69 -9.54 -7.34
N ALA A 288 4.42 -9.04 -6.15
CA ALA A 288 3.33 -8.14 -5.84
C ALA A 288 3.86 -6.98 -4.98
N THR A 289 3.80 -5.75 -5.50
CA THR A 289 4.37 -4.56 -4.82
C THR A 289 3.82 -3.25 -5.38
N GLY A 290 4.14 -2.13 -4.72
CA GLY A 290 3.80 -0.80 -5.20
C GLY A 290 2.30 -0.48 -5.09
N PHE A 291 1.68 -0.80 -3.97
CA PHE A 291 0.22 -0.71 -3.78
C PHE A 291 -0.32 0.72 -3.54
N ASN A 292 0.55 1.74 -3.49
CA ASN A 292 0.16 3.16 -3.53
C ASN A 292 -0.90 3.57 -2.50
N LYS A 293 -0.80 3.11 -1.25
CA LYS A 293 -1.79 3.31 -0.15
C LYS A 293 -3.12 2.54 -0.32
N TRP A 294 -3.30 1.79 -1.42
CA TRP A 294 -4.51 1.02 -1.74
C TRP A 294 -4.29 -0.48 -1.60
N GLY A 295 -3.68 -0.86 -0.48
CA GLY A 295 -3.20 -2.23 -0.23
C GLY A 295 -4.31 -3.27 -0.18
N MET A 296 -5.54 -2.93 0.24
CA MET A 296 -6.60 -3.92 0.38
C MET A 296 -7.00 -4.50 -0.98
N THR A 297 -7.57 -3.71 -1.86
CA THR A 297 -7.98 -4.23 -3.18
C THR A 297 -6.79 -4.68 -4.02
N SER A 298 -5.64 -3.99 -3.94
CA SER A 298 -4.42 -4.38 -4.66
C SER A 298 -3.88 -5.75 -4.22
N SER A 299 -3.96 -6.10 -2.94
CA SER A 299 -3.55 -7.44 -2.46
C SER A 299 -4.49 -8.53 -2.96
N MET A 300 -5.80 -8.26 -3.03
CA MET A 300 -6.75 -9.21 -3.57
C MET A 300 -6.58 -9.40 -5.09
N VAL A 301 -6.36 -8.31 -5.85
CA VAL A 301 -5.98 -8.40 -7.26
C VAL A 301 -4.71 -9.24 -7.42
N SER A 302 -3.71 -9.01 -6.57
CA SER A 302 -2.47 -9.78 -6.58
C SER A 302 -2.71 -11.26 -6.33
N ALA A 303 -3.54 -11.58 -5.35
CA ALA A 303 -3.87 -12.97 -5.02
C ALA A 303 -4.56 -13.68 -6.19
N MET A 304 -5.54 -13.03 -6.84
CA MET A 304 -6.25 -13.61 -8.00
C MET A 304 -5.29 -13.79 -9.19
N LEU A 305 -4.58 -12.72 -9.56
CA LEU A 305 -3.70 -12.73 -10.73
C LEU A 305 -2.54 -13.72 -10.57
N LEU A 306 -1.86 -13.70 -9.42
CA LEU A 306 -0.72 -14.58 -9.19
C LEU A 306 -1.14 -16.04 -9.00
N SER A 307 -2.31 -16.29 -8.43
CA SER A 307 -2.86 -17.66 -8.35
C SER A 307 -3.08 -18.25 -9.74
N ASP A 308 -3.60 -17.47 -10.70
CA ASP A 308 -3.78 -17.90 -12.08
C ASP A 308 -2.43 -18.14 -12.75
N LEU A 309 -1.49 -17.20 -12.65
CA LEU A 309 -0.19 -17.30 -13.31
C LEU A 309 0.64 -18.51 -12.83
N VAL A 310 0.63 -18.79 -11.52
CA VAL A 310 1.35 -19.95 -10.96
C VAL A 310 0.76 -21.27 -11.46
N GLN A 311 -0.53 -21.30 -11.76
CA GLN A 311 -1.21 -22.45 -12.35
C GLN A 311 -1.08 -22.54 -13.88
N GLY A 312 -0.34 -21.59 -14.51
CA GLY A 312 -0.21 -21.52 -15.96
C GLY A 312 -1.46 -21.00 -16.69
N LYS A 313 -2.41 -20.40 -15.98
CA LYS A 313 -3.62 -19.81 -16.54
C LYS A 313 -3.36 -18.38 -17.00
N THR A 314 -4.05 -17.95 -18.04
CA THR A 314 -4.09 -16.56 -18.46
C THR A 314 -5.01 -15.75 -17.52
N ASN A 315 -4.63 -14.50 -17.23
CA ASN A 315 -5.48 -13.60 -16.47
C ASN A 315 -5.70 -12.31 -17.26
N PRO A 316 -6.95 -11.86 -17.46
CA PRO A 316 -7.27 -10.70 -18.32
C PRO A 316 -6.71 -9.38 -17.80
N PHE A 317 -6.30 -9.31 -16.54
CA PHE A 317 -5.76 -8.10 -15.92
C PHE A 317 -4.23 -8.02 -15.95
N ALA A 318 -3.53 -9.07 -16.41
CA ALA A 318 -2.08 -9.19 -16.30
C ALA A 318 -1.33 -8.03 -16.98
N GLU A 319 -1.87 -7.51 -18.07
CA GLU A 319 -1.20 -6.47 -18.88
C GLU A 319 -1.07 -5.14 -18.11
N VAL A 320 -2.15 -4.65 -17.50
CA VAL A 320 -2.15 -3.34 -16.80
C VAL A 320 -1.25 -3.36 -15.57
N PHE A 321 -1.13 -4.51 -14.89
CA PHE A 321 -0.29 -4.64 -13.69
C PHE A 321 1.14 -5.13 -13.98
N SER A 322 1.48 -5.42 -15.24
CA SER A 322 2.77 -6.01 -15.63
C SER A 322 3.97 -5.23 -15.06
N PRO A 323 4.90 -5.89 -14.35
CA PRO A 323 6.15 -5.28 -13.89
C PRO A 323 7.09 -4.83 -15.03
N SER A 324 6.90 -5.36 -16.23
CA SER A 324 7.69 -5.03 -17.44
C SER A 324 7.15 -3.82 -18.20
N ARG A 325 6.08 -3.16 -17.74
CA ARG A 325 5.57 -1.95 -18.38
C ARG A 325 6.57 -0.81 -18.32
N THR A 326 6.47 0.14 -19.26
CA THR A 326 7.40 1.27 -19.41
C THR A 326 7.61 2.03 -18.10
N VAL A 327 8.88 2.20 -17.72
CA VAL A 327 9.31 2.88 -16.49
C VAL A 327 9.73 4.35 -16.71
N LEU A 328 9.75 4.85 -17.95
CA LEU A 328 10.10 6.24 -18.26
C LEU A 328 9.00 7.18 -17.73
N ARG A 329 9.21 7.70 -16.54
CA ARG A 329 8.31 8.59 -15.81
C ARG A 329 9.10 9.69 -15.10
N PRO A 330 8.54 10.89 -14.90
CA PRO A 330 9.22 11.95 -14.14
C PRO A 330 9.67 11.49 -12.76
N GLN A 331 8.86 10.67 -12.09
CA GLN A 331 9.21 10.10 -10.77
C GLN A 331 10.49 9.25 -10.80
N LEU A 332 10.83 8.63 -11.93
CA LEU A 332 12.10 7.89 -12.09
C LEU A 332 13.32 8.82 -11.89
N VAL A 333 13.25 10.03 -12.47
CA VAL A 333 14.30 11.05 -12.34
C VAL A 333 14.42 11.47 -10.87
N VAL A 334 13.28 11.72 -10.21
CA VAL A 334 13.24 12.06 -8.78
C VAL A 334 13.86 10.94 -7.94
N ASN A 335 13.50 9.68 -8.18
CA ASN A 335 14.06 8.54 -7.45
C ASN A 335 15.58 8.42 -7.70
N GLY A 336 16.04 8.58 -8.92
CA GLY A 336 17.48 8.55 -9.27
C GLY A 336 18.25 9.68 -8.59
N PHE A 337 17.72 10.89 -8.57
CA PHE A 337 18.31 12.03 -7.87
C PHE A 337 18.42 11.82 -6.36
N GLU A 338 17.33 11.35 -5.71
CA GLU A 338 17.34 11.03 -4.28
C GLU A 338 18.36 9.93 -3.94
N ALA A 339 18.49 8.91 -4.80
CA ALA A 339 19.50 7.87 -4.64
C ALA A 339 20.92 8.44 -4.74
N ALA A 340 21.19 9.29 -5.74
CA ALA A 340 22.50 9.93 -5.92
C ALA A 340 22.87 10.82 -4.72
N VAL A 341 21.94 11.68 -4.27
CA VAL A 341 22.13 12.52 -3.07
C VAL A 341 22.38 11.66 -1.83
N GLY A 342 21.62 10.59 -1.65
CA GLY A 342 21.76 9.67 -0.52
C GLY A 342 23.10 8.92 -0.52
N LEU A 343 23.62 8.54 -1.68
CA LEU A 343 24.91 7.86 -1.81
C LEU A 343 26.10 8.79 -1.56
N LEU A 344 26.02 10.02 -2.04
CA LEU A 344 27.10 11.01 -1.94
C LEU A 344 27.13 11.75 -0.59
N ALA A 345 26.04 11.73 0.19
CA ALA A 345 25.97 12.43 1.46
C ALA A 345 27.03 11.92 2.47
N PRO A 346 27.81 12.82 3.11
CA PRO A 346 28.77 12.45 4.14
C PRO A 346 28.03 11.95 5.39
N THR A 347 28.26 10.69 5.78
CA THR A 347 27.68 10.08 6.97
C THR A 347 28.40 8.80 7.36
N THR A 348 28.39 8.47 8.65
CA THR A 348 28.83 7.18 9.17
C THR A 348 27.70 6.14 9.20
N LYS A 349 26.42 6.57 9.16
CA LYS A 349 25.27 5.66 9.19
C LYS A 349 24.72 5.44 7.79
N ARG A 350 25.01 4.26 7.24
CA ARG A 350 24.61 3.85 5.90
C ARG A 350 23.65 2.65 5.92
N CYS A 351 22.69 2.68 5.03
CA CYS A 351 21.72 1.60 4.84
C CYS A 351 22.42 0.36 4.24
N PRO A 352 22.31 -0.83 4.86
CA PRO A 352 22.95 -2.05 4.34
C PRO A 352 22.36 -2.52 3.00
N HIS A 353 21.19 -2.01 2.58
CA HIS A 353 20.58 -2.34 1.29
C HIS A 353 21.47 -1.91 0.10
N MET A 354 21.79 -0.61 -0.02
CA MET A 354 22.56 -0.04 -1.13
C MET A 354 23.47 1.14 -0.69
N GLY A 355 23.82 1.26 0.57
CA GLY A 355 24.79 2.26 1.04
C GLY A 355 24.27 3.70 1.18
N CYS A 356 22.99 3.99 1.00
CA CYS A 356 22.44 5.33 1.16
C CYS A 356 22.55 5.85 2.59
N ALA A 357 22.80 7.16 2.75
CA ALA A 357 22.84 7.84 4.05
C ALA A 357 21.47 7.79 4.74
N LEU A 358 21.46 7.38 6.01
CA LEU A 358 20.27 7.37 6.83
C LEU A 358 19.96 8.74 7.42
N LYS A 359 18.68 9.02 7.64
CA LYS A 359 18.17 10.24 8.27
C LYS A 359 17.44 9.88 9.57
N TRP A 360 17.67 10.68 10.61
CA TRP A 360 16.97 10.48 11.88
C TRP A 360 15.54 11.02 11.82
N ASN A 361 14.59 10.18 12.14
CA ASN A 361 13.18 10.53 12.31
C ASN A 361 12.93 10.78 13.81
N SER A 362 12.79 12.03 14.18
CA SER A 362 12.59 12.43 15.59
C SER A 362 11.19 12.13 16.13
N GLN A 363 10.20 11.92 15.26
CA GLN A 363 8.83 11.59 15.66
C GLN A 363 8.70 10.11 16.06
N GLU A 364 9.38 9.23 15.33
CA GLU A 364 9.31 7.78 15.52
C GLU A 364 10.56 7.20 16.20
N HIS A 365 11.59 8.04 16.42
CA HIS A 365 12.89 7.62 16.98
C HIS A 365 13.57 6.50 16.18
N THR A 366 13.58 6.64 14.85
CA THR A 366 14.13 5.67 13.90
C THR A 366 15.16 6.30 12.97
N TRP A 367 16.03 5.45 12.40
CA TRP A 367 16.88 5.80 11.28
C TRP A 367 16.20 5.37 9.99
N ASP A 368 15.86 6.31 9.13
CA ASP A 368 15.10 6.09 7.91
C ASP A 368 15.94 6.33 6.66
N CYS A 369 15.87 5.40 5.70
CA CYS A 369 16.56 5.52 4.41
C CYS A 369 15.71 6.30 3.40
N PRO A 370 16.12 7.48 2.93
CA PRO A 370 15.33 8.28 1.97
C PRO A 370 15.29 7.70 0.56
N CYS A 371 16.21 6.76 0.22
CA CYS A 371 16.27 6.16 -1.10
C CYS A 371 15.12 5.14 -1.29
N HIS A 372 15.06 4.12 -0.43
CA HIS A 372 14.15 2.99 -0.61
C HIS A 372 13.30 2.68 0.62
N GLY A 373 13.45 3.44 1.73
CA GLY A 373 12.57 3.37 2.87
C GLY A 373 12.90 2.29 3.91
N SER A 374 14.08 1.65 3.87
CA SER A 374 14.49 0.81 5.00
C SER A 374 14.55 1.61 6.28
N ARG A 375 14.07 1.02 7.38
CA ARG A 375 13.99 1.69 8.67
C ARG A 375 14.64 0.85 9.76
N PHE A 376 15.23 1.53 10.72
CA PHE A 376 15.98 0.89 11.79
C PHE A 376 15.67 1.56 13.12
N THR A 377 15.65 0.76 14.19
CA THR A 377 15.59 1.30 15.56
C THR A 377 16.76 2.22 15.86
N LYS A 378 16.71 2.97 16.96
CA LYS A 378 17.85 3.75 17.48
C LYS A 378 19.11 2.89 17.64
N LYS A 379 18.94 1.60 18.00
CA LYS A 379 20.04 0.62 18.19
C LYS A 379 20.49 -0.05 16.89
N GLY A 380 19.88 0.25 15.75
CA GLY A 380 20.26 -0.28 14.45
C GLY A 380 19.55 -1.57 14.04
N LYS A 381 18.60 -2.12 14.83
CA LYS A 381 17.80 -3.27 14.43
C LYS A 381 16.90 -2.88 13.26
N CYS A 382 16.89 -3.68 12.19
CA CYS A 382 16.01 -3.47 11.03
C CYS A 382 14.54 -3.62 11.43
N ILE A 383 13.71 -2.66 11.00
CA ILE A 383 12.25 -2.64 11.23
C ILE A 383 11.51 -2.86 9.92
N ASP A 384 11.92 -2.16 8.87
CA ASP A 384 11.27 -2.20 7.57
C ASP A 384 12.30 -2.45 6.46
N ASN A 385 11.93 -3.33 5.52
CA ASN A 385 12.71 -3.63 4.32
C ASN A 385 12.80 -2.40 3.36
N PRO A 386 13.62 -2.43 2.28
CA PRO A 386 14.25 -3.60 1.65
C PRO A 386 15.56 -4.10 2.27
N ALA A 387 16.13 -3.45 3.25
CA ALA A 387 17.26 -4.02 3.97
C ALA A 387 16.87 -5.35 4.64
N THR A 388 17.73 -6.35 4.53
CA THR A 388 17.53 -7.70 5.09
C THR A 388 18.39 -7.99 6.31
N GLY A 389 19.18 -7.01 6.76
CA GLY A 389 20.04 -7.09 7.94
C GLY A 389 20.06 -5.80 8.74
N ASP A 390 20.56 -5.88 9.96
CA ASP A 390 20.72 -4.77 10.89
C ASP A 390 21.85 -3.82 10.47
N LEU A 391 21.90 -2.62 11.05
CA LEU A 391 23.04 -1.74 10.91
C LEU A 391 24.25 -2.37 11.60
N THR A 392 25.35 -2.46 10.88
CA THR A 392 26.64 -2.79 11.51
C THR A 392 26.99 -1.72 12.53
N SER A 393 27.28 -2.14 13.76
CA SER A 393 27.77 -1.25 14.81
C SER A 393 29.03 -0.55 14.31
N CYS A 394 28.98 0.79 14.21
CA CYS A 394 30.20 1.59 14.17
C CYS A 394 30.66 1.89 15.58
#